data_704533dfccfd899eee99ddb14638a902
#
_entry.id   704533dfccfd899eee99ddb14638a902
#
_cell.length_a   1.000
_cell.length_b   1.000
_cell.length_c   1.000
_cell.angle_alpha   90.00
_cell.angle_beta   90.00
_cell.angle_gamma   90.00
#
_symmetry.space_group_name_H-M   'P 1'
#
loop_
_entity.id
_entity.type
_entity.pdbx_description
1 polymer ?
#
loop_
_entity_poly.entity_id
_entity_poly.type
_entity_poly.pdbx_seq_one_letter_code
_entity_poly.pdbx_strand_id
1 'polypeptide(L)'
;MKNCCRYILLVLFLFTGADLFASVYNGGLYFKSHSAPSVDRTSLTLNDDKPFDVSNEFTISFQMWVRNNEPDFGSILHLYTNTNQLVRFSFVAGGRRHYPALVFNEGMVTVDSPIEREKWIPVSLRMDMNNNSIAVNYNGKDTTIMVPLSGSTHVRALFGHAPEYLADVAPVNIKDVKVSQDGEQTCEWKLWKHNNNICFDEMKGAIARAESPYWLIDDHIEWKQIYKGNISGRLDVAFNALDASFYLVKPEMVEVLDENGDIVDEIKVQGGYPAMEFTDHLMYDTLSNRLLSYSLSQKCVSFFSFDTKRWSLAERHIEEPNYYNHARTFNSADSSFYFFGGYGFYRYQNDLFRMDLTTGELEKIDYEPLLNPRYSSAITVVGDELFVLGG
;
A
#
# COMPACT_ATOMS: atom_id res chain seq x y z
N MET A 1 -8.05 46.02 18.29
CA MET A 1 -6.85 45.18 18.39
C MET A 1 -7.05 43.80 19.09
N LYS A 2 -8.13 43.56 19.86
CA LYS A 2 -8.34 42.26 20.56
C LYS A 2 -8.93 41.12 19.69
N ASN A 3 -9.53 41.46 18.54
CA ASN A 3 -10.14 40.45 17.68
C ASN A 3 -9.18 39.88 16.61
N CYS A 4 -8.08 40.54 16.28
CA CYS A 4 -7.12 40.07 15.31
C CYS A 4 -6.26 38.89 15.84
N CYS A 5 -5.93 38.91 17.14
CA CYS A 5 -5.15 37.84 17.76
C CYS A 5 -5.92 36.50 17.89
N ARG A 6 -7.27 36.55 17.96
CA ARG A 6 -8.08 35.31 18.03
C ARG A 6 -8.10 34.54 16.70
N TYR A 7 -8.11 35.27 15.59
CA TYR A 7 -8.10 34.63 14.27
C TYR A 7 -6.71 34.06 13.89
N ILE A 8 -5.63 34.74 14.33
CA ILE A 8 -4.26 34.26 14.13
C ILE A 8 -4.01 32.97 14.94
N LEU A 9 -4.55 32.87 16.16
CA LEU A 9 -4.45 31.64 16.95
C LEU A 9 -5.28 30.50 16.35
N LEU A 10 -6.47 30.78 15.79
CA LEU A 10 -7.31 29.76 15.14
C LEU A 10 -6.67 29.26 13.82
N VAL A 11 -6.05 30.13 13.05
CA VAL A 11 -5.33 29.77 11.81
C VAL A 11 -4.06 28.99 12.13
N LEU A 12 -3.33 29.32 13.20
CA LEU A 12 -2.16 28.54 13.66
C LEU A 12 -2.56 27.15 14.17
N PHE A 13 -3.73 26.98 14.81
CA PHE A 13 -4.23 25.67 15.20
C PHE A 13 -4.71 24.83 14.01
N LEU A 14 -5.18 25.45 12.93
CA LEU A 14 -5.55 24.73 11.71
C LEU A 14 -4.34 24.25 10.89
N PHE A 15 -3.19 24.94 11.00
CA PHE A 15 -1.96 24.49 10.34
C PHE A 15 -1.13 23.49 11.16
N THR A 16 -1.30 23.45 12.48
CA THR A 16 -0.63 22.44 13.33
C THR A 16 -1.45 21.15 13.48
N GLY A 17 -2.73 21.15 13.07
CA GLY A 17 -3.60 19.98 13.13
C GLY A 17 -3.54 19.09 11.88
N ALA A 18 -2.99 19.55 10.77
CA ALA A 18 -2.90 18.77 9.54
C ALA A 18 -1.73 17.79 9.51
N ASP A 19 -0.72 17.96 10.36
CA ASP A 19 0.43 17.05 10.43
C ASP A 19 0.26 15.92 11.48
N LEU A 20 -0.85 15.89 12.23
CA LEU A 20 -1.08 14.89 13.28
C LEU A 20 -1.78 13.61 12.80
N PHE A 21 -2.17 13.54 11.53
CA PHE A 21 -2.75 12.34 10.90
C PHE A 21 -1.99 11.85 9.66
N ALA A 22 -0.72 12.19 9.51
CA ALA A 22 0.14 11.36 8.70
C ALA A 22 0.25 10.04 9.46
N SER A 23 -0.53 9.03 9.07
CA SER A 23 -0.30 7.66 9.48
C SER A 23 1.19 7.40 9.29
N VAL A 24 1.90 7.10 10.38
CA VAL A 24 3.30 6.72 10.32
C VAL A 24 3.32 5.40 9.58
N TYR A 25 3.41 5.44 8.26
CA TYR A 25 3.58 4.25 7.44
C TYR A 25 4.86 3.57 7.87
N ASN A 26 4.75 2.44 8.55
CA ASN A 26 5.89 1.62 8.94
C ASN A 26 6.30 0.63 7.85
N GLY A 27 5.65 0.66 6.69
CA GLY A 27 5.95 -0.16 5.53
C GLY A 27 7.38 0.02 5.01
N GLY A 28 7.82 -0.89 4.15
CA GLY A 28 9.15 -0.85 3.54
C GLY A 28 9.62 -2.22 3.10
N LEU A 29 10.90 -2.33 2.79
CA LEU A 29 11.54 -3.59 2.43
C LEU A 29 12.39 -4.10 3.61
N TYR A 30 12.05 -5.31 4.08
CA TYR A 30 12.85 -6.06 5.04
C TYR A 30 13.98 -6.78 4.31
N PHE A 31 15.22 -6.52 4.69
CA PHE A 31 16.39 -7.20 4.13
C PHE A 31 16.66 -8.49 4.92
N LYS A 32 16.46 -9.65 4.28
CA LYS A 32 16.96 -10.92 4.78
C LYS A 32 18.48 -10.81 4.83
N SER A 33 19.02 -10.82 6.03
CA SER A 33 20.42 -10.49 6.30
C SER A 33 21.34 -11.69 6.14
N HIS A 34 22.57 -11.56 6.63
CA HIS A 34 23.57 -12.64 6.69
C HIS A 34 23.12 -13.87 7.50
N SER A 35 22.06 -13.78 8.31
CA SER A 35 21.46 -14.95 8.97
C SER A 35 20.73 -15.90 8.01
N ALA A 36 20.37 -15.41 6.83
CA ALA A 36 19.81 -16.24 5.76
C ALA A 36 20.91 -16.83 4.85
N PRO A 37 20.64 -17.97 4.17
CA PRO A 37 21.50 -18.45 3.09
C PRO A 37 21.74 -17.36 2.04
N SER A 38 22.93 -17.32 1.45
CA SER A 38 23.32 -16.25 0.53
C SER A 38 22.36 -16.09 -0.66
N VAL A 39 21.81 -17.18 -1.16
CA VAL A 39 20.83 -17.18 -2.27
C VAL A 39 19.46 -16.61 -1.90
N ASP A 40 19.17 -16.54 -0.61
CA ASP A 40 17.88 -16.06 -0.08
C ASP A 40 17.98 -14.61 0.46
N ARG A 41 19.19 -14.04 0.49
CA ARG A 41 19.40 -12.67 0.98
C ARG A 41 18.75 -11.66 0.07
N THR A 42 18.19 -10.62 0.68
CA THR A 42 17.50 -9.57 -0.09
C THR A 42 18.48 -8.59 -0.72
N SER A 43 18.24 -8.26 -1.98
CA SER A 43 18.83 -7.11 -2.66
C SER A 43 17.76 -6.18 -3.20
N LEU A 44 18.12 -4.91 -3.43
CA LEU A 44 17.28 -3.93 -4.12
C LEU A 44 18.15 -3.13 -5.08
N THR A 45 17.94 -3.34 -6.37
CA THR A 45 18.60 -2.60 -7.45
C THR A 45 17.72 -1.43 -7.87
N LEU A 46 18.27 -0.23 -7.87
CA LEU A 46 17.55 0.98 -8.28
C LEU A 46 17.65 1.20 -9.79
N ASN A 47 16.66 1.93 -10.35
CA ASN A 47 16.59 2.35 -11.74
C ASN A 47 16.72 1.19 -12.76
N ASP A 48 16.19 0.01 -12.40
CA ASP A 48 16.27 -1.22 -13.20
C ASP A 48 17.72 -1.56 -13.62
N ASP A 49 18.65 -1.39 -12.69
CA ASP A 49 20.11 -1.55 -12.82
C ASP A 49 20.81 -0.56 -13.78
N LYS A 50 20.09 0.42 -14.30
CA LYS A 50 20.69 1.48 -15.10
C LYS A 50 21.38 2.50 -14.22
N PRO A 51 22.58 2.94 -14.60
CA PRO A 51 23.28 3.98 -13.82
C PRO A 51 22.52 5.32 -13.91
N PHE A 52 22.72 6.13 -12.90
CA PHE A 52 22.31 7.53 -12.86
C PHE A 52 23.43 8.39 -13.49
N ASP A 53 23.05 9.29 -14.40
CA ASP A 53 23.97 10.27 -14.97
C ASP A 53 24.23 11.37 -13.95
N VAL A 54 25.49 11.72 -13.71
CA VAL A 54 25.90 12.70 -12.71
C VAL A 54 26.91 13.66 -13.30
N SER A 55 26.68 14.97 -13.14
CA SER A 55 27.63 16.01 -13.55
C SER A 55 28.50 16.48 -12.41
N ASN A 56 27.90 16.86 -11.27
CA ASN A 56 28.59 17.43 -10.13
C ASN A 56 28.35 16.67 -8.83
N GLU A 57 27.10 16.30 -8.54
CA GLU A 57 26.70 15.74 -7.27
C GLU A 57 25.66 14.61 -7.44
N PHE A 58 25.87 13.54 -6.71
CA PHE A 58 24.88 12.47 -6.55
C PHE A 58 24.55 12.30 -5.07
N THR A 59 23.28 12.37 -4.73
CA THR A 59 22.81 12.14 -3.37
C THR A 59 21.77 11.03 -3.35
N ILE A 60 21.94 10.07 -2.44
CA ILE A 60 20.92 9.06 -2.10
C ILE A 60 20.57 9.19 -0.64
N SER A 61 19.27 9.22 -0.35
CA SER A 61 18.76 9.28 1.02
C SER A 61 17.64 8.27 1.22
N PHE A 62 17.48 7.79 2.45
CA PHE A 62 16.48 6.79 2.81
C PHE A 62 16.22 6.78 4.30
N GLN A 63 15.10 6.17 4.70
CA GLN A 63 14.83 5.82 6.10
C GLN A 63 15.30 4.39 6.35
N MET A 64 15.97 4.16 7.47
CA MET A 64 16.50 2.87 7.86
C MET A 64 16.05 2.49 9.28
N TRP A 65 15.64 1.23 9.46
CA TRP A 65 15.32 0.64 10.75
C TRP A 65 16.26 -0.53 11.01
N VAL A 66 17.03 -0.50 12.08
CA VAL A 66 17.93 -1.60 12.45
C VAL A 66 17.21 -2.54 13.41
N ARG A 67 17.16 -3.82 13.08
CA ARG A 67 16.52 -4.85 13.91
C ARG A 67 17.39 -5.24 15.09
N ASN A 68 16.73 -5.71 16.17
CA ASN A 68 17.40 -6.05 17.43
C ASN A 68 17.66 -7.56 17.61
N ASN A 69 17.07 -8.39 16.76
CA ASN A 69 17.11 -9.85 16.88
C ASN A 69 18.28 -10.53 16.14
N GLU A 70 19.15 -9.76 15.51
CA GLU A 70 20.28 -10.25 14.71
C GLU A 70 21.53 -9.42 14.96
N PRO A 71 22.75 -9.97 14.74
CA PRO A 71 23.99 -9.20 14.82
C PRO A 71 24.03 -8.06 13.79
N ASP A 72 24.38 -6.87 14.22
CA ASP A 72 24.33 -5.62 13.46
C ASP A 72 25.57 -5.33 12.63
N PHE A 73 26.01 -6.27 11.81
CA PHE A 73 27.10 -6.05 10.86
C PHE A 73 26.67 -6.35 9.44
N GLY A 74 27.44 -5.87 8.46
CA GLY A 74 27.22 -6.14 7.06
C GLY A 74 26.93 -4.90 6.22
N SER A 75 26.82 -5.11 4.94
CA SER A 75 26.57 -4.05 3.95
C SER A 75 25.11 -3.67 3.87
N ILE A 76 24.86 -2.38 3.64
CA ILE A 76 23.53 -1.80 3.51
C ILE A 76 23.33 -1.27 2.09
N LEU A 77 24.28 -0.45 1.61
CA LEU A 77 24.21 0.20 0.31
C LEU A 77 25.56 0.13 -0.40
N HIS A 78 25.54 -0.16 -1.68
CA HIS A 78 26.68 -0.16 -2.59
C HIS A 78 26.47 0.90 -3.67
N LEU A 79 27.45 1.77 -3.86
CA LEU A 79 27.52 2.76 -4.93
C LEU A 79 28.71 2.44 -5.83
N TYR A 80 28.45 2.17 -7.10
CA TYR A 80 29.46 1.87 -8.10
C TYR A 80 29.57 3.03 -9.08
N THR A 81 30.79 3.48 -9.33
CA THR A 81 31.04 4.48 -10.37
C THR A 81 31.60 3.84 -11.64
N ASN A 82 31.46 4.52 -12.77
CA ASN A 82 32.07 4.11 -14.04
C ASN A 82 33.62 4.16 -14.04
N THR A 83 34.24 4.74 -13.01
CA THR A 83 35.70 4.72 -12.78
C THR A 83 36.14 3.56 -11.87
N ASN A 84 35.29 2.55 -11.69
CA ASN A 84 35.51 1.38 -10.82
C ASN A 84 35.69 1.71 -9.32
N GLN A 85 35.29 2.89 -8.89
CA GLN A 85 35.22 3.20 -7.47
C GLN A 85 33.97 2.54 -6.87
N LEU A 86 34.16 1.72 -5.84
CA LEU A 86 33.11 1.16 -5.03
C LEU A 86 33.08 1.84 -3.66
N VAL A 87 31.95 2.38 -3.29
CA VAL A 87 31.67 2.93 -1.97
C VAL A 87 30.53 2.14 -1.33
N ARG A 88 30.75 1.65 -0.13
CA ARG A 88 29.73 0.90 0.62
C ARG A 88 29.40 1.63 1.92
N PHE A 89 28.14 1.76 2.21
CA PHE A 89 27.67 2.06 3.55
C PHE A 89 27.37 0.74 4.26
N SER A 90 28.02 0.53 5.41
CA SER A 90 28.01 -0.77 6.10
C SER A 90 28.05 -0.57 7.61
N PHE A 91 27.66 -1.60 8.37
CA PHE A 91 28.00 -1.70 9.77
C PHE A 91 29.27 -2.55 9.92
N VAL A 92 30.29 -1.99 10.58
CA VAL A 92 31.61 -2.62 10.74
C VAL A 92 31.95 -2.80 12.21
N ALA A 93 32.73 -3.84 12.51
CA ALA A 93 33.21 -4.10 13.86
C ALA A 93 34.29 -3.09 14.26
N GLY A 94 34.14 -2.47 15.44
CA GLY A 94 35.13 -1.66 16.10
C GLY A 94 35.36 -2.16 17.54
N GLY A 95 36.15 -3.18 17.70
CA GLY A 95 36.35 -3.84 18.98
C GLY A 95 35.09 -4.66 19.40
N ARG A 96 34.44 -4.26 20.51
CA ARG A 96 33.22 -4.92 21.02
C ARG A 96 31.92 -4.30 20.52
N ARG A 97 32.00 -3.31 19.67
CA ARG A 97 30.82 -2.58 19.14
C ARG A 97 30.89 -2.55 17.62
N HIS A 98 29.74 -2.32 17.01
CA HIS A 98 29.65 -2.04 15.59
C HIS A 98 29.32 -0.55 15.38
N TYR A 99 29.78 -0.01 14.26
CA TYR A 99 29.62 1.39 13.89
C TYR A 99 29.15 1.50 12.45
N PRO A 100 28.32 2.51 12.12
CA PRO A 100 28.10 2.89 10.73
C PRO A 100 29.43 3.34 10.11
N ALA A 101 29.69 2.92 8.88
CA ALA A 101 30.95 3.24 8.21
C ALA A 101 30.77 3.38 6.70
N LEU A 102 31.58 4.23 6.10
CA LEU A 102 31.89 4.22 4.69
C LEU A 102 33.10 3.35 4.44
N VAL A 103 32.95 2.35 3.58
CA VAL A 103 33.98 1.43 3.16
C VAL A 103 34.24 1.65 1.67
N PHE A 104 35.48 1.86 1.28
CA PHE A 104 35.91 2.11 -0.09
C PHE A 104 37.16 1.28 -0.43
N ASN A 105 37.58 1.31 -1.69
CA ASN A 105 38.63 0.42 -2.16
C ASN A 105 39.94 0.45 -1.30
N GLU A 106 40.28 1.61 -0.77
CA GLU A 106 41.57 1.82 -0.07
C GLU A 106 41.43 1.97 1.45
N GLY A 107 40.20 1.84 2.01
CA GLY A 107 40.01 1.99 3.44
C GLY A 107 38.58 2.09 3.91
N MET A 108 38.44 2.52 5.16
CA MET A 108 37.12 2.79 5.76
C MET A 108 37.22 3.96 6.73
N VAL A 109 36.08 4.64 6.90
CA VAL A 109 35.90 5.68 7.93
C VAL A 109 34.57 5.40 8.66
N THR A 110 34.65 5.33 9.98
CA THR A 110 33.48 5.15 10.84
C THR A 110 32.81 6.48 11.11
N VAL A 111 31.47 6.45 11.19
CA VAL A 111 30.69 7.57 11.72
C VAL A 111 30.68 7.47 13.23
N ASP A 112 31.03 8.55 13.92
CA ASP A 112 31.03 8.60 15.39
C ASP A 112 29.59 8.75 15.91
N SER A 113 28.84 7.69 15.75
CA SER A 113 27.46 7.56 16.20
C SER A 113 27.15 6.11 16.55
N PRO A 114 26.45 5.84 17.65
CA PRO A 114 25.98 4.49 17.94
C PRO A 114 24.99 4.02 16.88
N ILE A 115 24.90 2.70 16.69
CA ILE A 115 23.82 2.10 15.89
C ILE A 115 22.54 2.20 16.69
N GLU A 116 21.61 3.01 16.20
CA GLU A 116 20.27 3.16 16.75
C GLU A 116 19.38 2.03 16.24
N ARG A 117 18.60 1.41 17.14
CA ARG A 117 17.79 0.24 16.83
C ARG A 117 16.31 0.53 17.06
N GLU A 118 15.45 -0.26 16.41
CA GLU A 118 13.99 -0.28 16.60
C GLU A 118 13.31 1.10 16.46
N LYS A 119 13.88 1.91 15.58
CA LYS A 119 13.29 3.17 15.12
C LYS A 119 13.75 3.53 13.72
N TRP A 120 12.94 4.25 12.99
CA TRP A 120 13.31 4.81 11.70
C TRP A 120 14.28 5.97 11.90
N ILE A 121 15.40 5.90 11.22
CA ILE A 121 16.44 6.95 11.22
C ILE A 121 16.75 7.40 9.80
N PRO A 122 16.96 8.69 9.57
CA PRO A 122 17.36 9.20 8.27
C PRO A 122 18.83 8.89 8.02
N VAL A 123 19.12 8.47 6.79
CA VAL A 123 20.48 8.26 6.29
C VAL A 123 20.59 8.93 4.92
N SER A 124 21.68 9.63 4.65
CA SER A 124 22.00 10.13 3.31
C SER A 124 23.49 10.01 3.00
N LEU A 125 23.78 9.69 1.74
CA LEU A 125 25.13 9.68 1.20
C LEU A 125 25.16 10.67 0.03
N ARG A 126 26.13 11.60 0.07
CA ARG A 126 26.36 12.58 -0.97
C ARG A 126 27.78 12.41 -1.54
N MET A 127 27.85 12.14 -2.83
CA MET A 127 29.10 12.09 -3.59
C MET A 127 29.24 13.42 -4.35
N ASP A 128 30.33 14.13 -4.09
CA ASP A 128 30.68 15.39 -4.76
C ASP A 128 31.87 15.11 -5.69
N MET A 129 31.59 15.09 -6.98
CA MET A 129 32.56 14.74 -8.03
C MET A 129 33.60 15.83 -8.21
N ASN A 130 33.21 17.09 -7.99
CA ASN A 130 34.13 18.22 -8.13
C ASN A 130 35.16 18.31 -7.00
N ASN A 131 34.70 18.02 -5.78
CA ASN A 131 35.52 18.10 -4.58
C ASN A 131 36.18 16.75 -4.21
N ASN A 132 35.94 15.69 -4.99
CA ASN A 132 36.41 14.34 -4.70
C ASN A 132 36.09 13.90 -3.27
N SER A 133 34.88 14.11 -2.84
CA SER A 133 34.45 13.83 -1.48
C SER A 133 33.15 13.05 -1.40
N ILE A 134 33.04 12.26 -0.33
CA ILE A 134 31.78 11.60 0.04
C ILE A 134 31.43 12.02 1.45
N ALA A 135 30.22 12.53 1.63
CA ALA A 135 29.65 12.81 2.92
C ALA A 135 28.55 11.80 3.23
N VAL A 136 28.55 11.27 4.45
CA VAL A 136 27.42 10.49 5.01
C VAL A 136 26.82 11.26 6.16
N ASN A 137 25.49 11.41 6.14
CA ASN A 137 24.72 11.81 7.30
C ASN A 137 24.02 10.57 7.85
N TYR A 138 24.29 10.22 9.07
CA TYR A 138 23.64 9.13 9.79
C TYR A 138 22.98 9.69 11.05
N ASN A 139 21.64 9.71 11.08
CA ASN A 139 20.86 10.22 12.21
C ASN A 139 21.32 11.62 12.69
N GLY A 140 21.59 12.54 11.74
CA GLY A 140 22.05 13.90 12.01
C GLY A 140 23.54 14.06 12.33
N LYS A 141 24.33 12.99 12.24
CA LYS A 141 25.80 13.05 12.36
C LYS A 141 26.45 13.00 10.99
N ASP A 142 27.24 14.02 10.66
CA ASP A 142 27.94 14.13 9.39
C ASP A 142 29.38 13.60 9.51
N THR A 143 29.79 12.86 8.51
CA THR A 143 31.19 12.43 8.31
C THR A 143 31.53 12.60 6.84
N THR A 144 32.63 13.26 6.53
CA THR A 144 33.09 13.49 5.15
C THR A 144 34.48 12.88 4.95
N ILE A 145 34.69 12.24 3.81
CA ILE A 145 35.97 11.67 3.41
C ILE A 145 36.34 12.12 2.01
N MET A 146 37.63 12.17 1.74
CA MET A 146 38.15 12.39 0.39
C MET A 146 38.33 11.05 -0.30
N VAL A 147 37.74 10.90 -1.48
CA VAL A 147 37.77 9.69 -2.31
C VAL A 147 37.94 10.12 -3.77
N PRO A 148 38.84 9.51 -4.55
CA PRO A 148 39.03 9.91 -5.95
C PRO A 148 37.74 9.58 -6.77
N LEU A 149 36.98 10.61 -7.06
CA LEU A 149 35.73 10.53 -7.84
C LEU A 149 35.86 11.20 -9.22
N SER A 150 37.00 11.85 -9.49
CA SER A 150 37.24 12.57 -10.74
C SER A 150 36.99 11.71 -11.96
N GLY A 151 36.21 12.22 -12.91
CA GLY A 151 35.82 11.51 -14.14
C GLY A 151 34.67 10.54 -13.94
N SER A 152 34.12 10.41 -12.75
CA SER A 152 32.86 9.68 -12.52
C SER A 152 31.68 10.49 -13.06
N THR A 153 30.98 9.93 -14.06
CA THR A 153 29.80 10.54 -14.69
C THR A 153 28.56 9.69 -14.53
N HIS A 154 28.73 8.50 -13.95
CA HIS A 154 27.64 7.54 -13.76
C HIS A 154 27.77 6.87 -12.41
N VAL A 155 26.64 6.73 -11.69
CA VAL A 155 26.56 6.03 -10.41
C VAL A 155 25.46 4.97 -10.48
N ARG A 156 25.77 3.73 -10.13
CA ARG A 156 24.82 2.65 -9.92
C ARG A 156 24.65 2.41 -8.43
N ALA A 157 23.42 2.24 -7.97
CA ALA A 157 23.12 2.03 -6.57
C ALA A 157 22.37 0.71 -6.33
N LEU A 158 22.82 -0.06 -5.35
CA LEU A 158 22.26 -1.34 -4.95
C LEU A 158 22.27 -1.46 -3.43
N PHE A 159 21.13 -1.86 -2.85
CA PHE A 159 21.03 -2.17 -1.42
C PHE A 159 21.11 -3.67 -1.14
N GLY A 160 21.69 -4.01 0.01
CA GLY A 160 21.75 -5.36 0.54
C GLY A 160 22.72 -6.29 -0.15
N HIS A 161 22.24 -7.44 -0.62
CA HIS A 161 23.12 -8.45 -1.24
C HIS A 161 23.61 -8.00 -2.63
N ALA A 162 24.93 -8.05 -2.82
CA ALA A 162 25.56 -7.79 -4.12
C ALA A 162 26.16 -9.10 -4.61
N PRO A 163 25.67 -9.67 -5.73
CA PRO A 163 26.15 -10.99 -6.24
C PRO A 163 27.66 -11.00 -6.54
N GLU A 164 28.22 -9.85 -6.93
CA GLU A 164 29.64 -9.69 -7.25
C GLU A 164 30.54 -9.67 -5.98
N TYR A 165 29.93 -9.45 -4.81
CA TYR A 165 30.58 -9.42 -3.52
C TYR A 165 29.84 -10.30 -2.53
N LEU A 166 30.42 -11.38 -2.10
CA LEU A 166 29.88 -12.26 -1.04
C LEU A 166 29.92 -11.55 0.33
N ALA A 167 29.44 -10.32 0.38
CA ALA A 167 29.40 -9.55 1.61
C ALA A 167 28.19 -9.91 2.45
N ASP A 168 28.36 -9.89 3.76
CA ASP A 168 27.24 -10.00 4.68
C ASP A 168 26.30 -8.79 4.54
N VAL A 169 25.01 -9.05 4.68
CA VAL A 169 23.95 -8.05 4.61
C VAL A 169 23.52 -7.69 6.02
N ALA A 170 23.46 -6.39 6.32
CA ALA A 170 23.04 -5.90 7.62
C ALA A 170 21.53 -6.15 7.87
N PRO A 171 21.13 -6.40 9.13
CA PRO A 171 19.72 -6.67 9.50
C PRO A 171 18.91 -5.37 9.55
N VAL A 172 18.60 -4.80 8.39
CA VAL A 172 17.90 -3.53 8.27
C VAL A 172 16.58 -3.68 7.50
N ASN A 173 15.68 -2.72 7.74
CA ASN A 173 14.55 -2.44 6.89
C ASN A 173 14.77 -1.06 6.27
N ILE A 174 14.32 -0.85 5.04
CA ILE A 174 14.53 0.40 4.30
C ILE A 174 13.21 0.88 3.69
N LYS A 175 12.97 2.19 3.70
CA LYS A 175 11.87 2.86 3.00
C LYS A 175 12.27 4.27 2.55
N ASP A 176 11.38 4.89 1.76
CA ASP A 176 11.48 6.28 1.31
C ASP A 176 12.85 6.60 0.69
N VAL A 177 13.28 5.75 -0.27
CA VAL A 177 14.53 5.96 -0.98
C VAL A 177 14.39 7.09 -1.98
N LYS A 178 15.24 8.10 -1.88
CA LYS A 178 15.28 9.26 -2.79
C LYS A 178 16.65 9.37 -3.43
N VAL A 179 16.65 9.75 -4.70
CA VAL A 179 17.88 10.10 -5.44
C VAL A 179 17.78 11.52 -5.93
N SER A 180 18.83 12.30 -5.70
CA SER A 180 19.01 13.64 -6.27
C SER A 180 20.28 13.67 -7.11
N GLN A 181 20.23 14.40 -8.22
CA GLN A 181 21.34 14.64 -9.14
C GLN A 181 21.50 16.15 -9.27
N ASP A 182 22.72 16.65 -9.03
CA ASP A 182 23.05 18.08 -9.11
C ASP A 182 22.12 18.98 -8.29
N GLY A 183 21.67 18.50 -7.12
CA GLY A 183 20.78 19.22 -6.20
C GLY A 183 19.28 19.04 -6.47
N GLU A 184 18.87 18.44 -7.60
CA GLU A 184 17.47 18.18 -7.93
C GLU A 184 17.09 16.74 -7.59
N GLN A 185 15.96 16.55 -6.89
CA GLN A 185 15.41 15.21 -6.66
C GLN A 185 14.87 14.66 -7.97
N THR A 186 15.40 13.51 -8.40
CA THR A 186 15.06 12.88 -9.68
C THR A 186 14.28 11.59 -9.56
N CYS A 187 14.35 10.92 -8.40
CA CYS A 187 13.58 9.70 -8.12
C CYS A 187 13.17 9.61 -6.66
N GLU A 188 12.04 8.91 -6.40
CA GLU A 188 11.56 8.57 -5.06
C GLU A 188 10.84 7.23 -5.05
N TRP A 189 11.38 6.22 -4.37
CA TRP A 189 10.75 4.91 -4.15
C TRP A 189 10.29 4.80 -2.71
N LYS A 190 8.99 4.65 -2.49
CA LYS A 190 8.42 4.52 -1.15
C LYS A 190 8.73 3.18 -0.50
N LEU A 191 8.90 2.11 -1.28
CA LEU A 191 9.11 0.71 -0.90
C LEU A 191 7.96 0.05 -0.12
N TRP A 192 6.95 0.77 0.27
CA TRP A 192 5.70 0.22 0.80
C TRP A 192 4.59 0.13 -0.27
N LYS A 193 4.80 0.76 -1.44
CA LYS A 193 4.02 0.56 -2.66
C LYS A 193 4.83 -0.29 -3.63
N HIS A 194 4.42 -1.52 -3.85
CA HIS A 194 5.14 -2.47 -4.68
C HIS A 194 4.18 -3.38 -5.46
N ASN A 195 4.70 -4.00 -6.52
CA ASN A 195 4.02 -5.04 -7.25
C ASN A 195 4.99 -6.24 -7.40
N ASN A 196 4.70 -7.34 -6.72
CA ASN A 196 5.59 -8.48 -6.60
C ASN A 196 7.00 -8.05 -6.12
N ASN A 197 7.99 -8.11 -7.01
CA ASN A 197 9.38 -7.77 -6.72
C ASN A 197 9.81 -6.41 -7.25
N ILE A 198 8.89 -5.56 -7.70
CA ILE A 198 9.20 -4.22 -8.23
C ILE A 198 8.47 -3.12 -7.48
N CYS A 199 9.12 -1.98 -7.39
CA CYS A 199 8.56 -0.75 -6.87
C CYS A 199 8.79 0.36 -7.90
N PHE A 200 7.76 1.13 -8.21
CA PHE A 200 7.85 2.25 -9.14
C PHE A 200 8.20 3.53 -8.39
N ASP A 201 9.07 4.32 -8.99
CA ASP A 201 9.36 5.67 -8.58
C ASP A 201 8.15 6.59 -8.77
N GLU A 202 7.89 7.44 -7.78
CA GLU A 202 6.75 8.37 -7.75
C GLU A 202 6.90 9.55 -8.75
N MET A 203 8.09 9.79 -9.32
CA MET A 203 8.35 10.97 -10.16
C MET A 203 8.29 10.66 -11.65
N LYS A 204 8.91 9.60 -12.12
CA LYS A 204 9.02 9.26 -13.56
C LYS A 204 8.84 7.77 -13.86
N GLY A 205 8.42 7.01 -12.86
CA GLY A 205 8.13 5.59 -13.03
C GLY A 205 9.35 4.68 -13.19
N ALA A 206 10.54 5.14 -12.81
CA ALA A 206 11.73 4.29 -12.79
C ALA A 206 11.53 3.10 -11.85
N ILE A 207 12.06 1.94 -12.22
CA ILE A 207 11.84 0.69 -11.49
C ILE A 207 12.96 0.46 -10.48
N ALA A 208 12.59 0.18 -9.22
CA ALA A 208 13.45 -0.51 -8.28
C ALA A 208 13.06 -1.98 -8.21
N ARG A 209 14.02 -2.90 -8.37
CA ARG A 209 13.81 -4.33 -8.41
C ARG A 209 14.44 -5.01 -7.21
N ALA A 210 13.65 -5.75 -6.45
CA ALA A 210 14.13 -6.53 -5.32
C ALA A 210 14.27 -8.01 -5.69
N GLU A 211 15.34 -8.66 -5.18
CA GLU A 211 15.48 -10.10 -5.18
C GLU A 211 15.20 -10.63 -3.77
N SER A 212 14.55 -11.78 -3.69
CA SER A 212 14.12 -12.39 -2.43
C SER A 212 13.42 -11.40 -1.46
N PRO A 213 12.48 -10.56 -1.94
CA PRO A 213 11.88 -9.50 -1.13
C PRO A 213 11.05 -10.06 0.02
N TYR A 214 11.04 -9.31 1.12
CA TYR A 214 10.03 -9.42 2.18
C TYR A 214 9.51 -8.01 2.46
N TRP A 215 8.34 -7.69 1.89
CA TRP A 215 7.74 -6.38 2.02
C TRP A 215 7.04 -6.24 3.36
N LEU A 216 7.35 -5.18 4.09
CA LEU A 216 6.62 -4.77 5.27
C LEU A 216 5.44 -3.91 4.81
N ILE A 217 4.25 -4.33 5.19
CA ILE A 217 3.02 -3.61 4.88
C ILE A 217 2.34 -3.32 6.22
N ASP A 218 2.14 -2.05 6.55
CA ASP A 218 1.54 -1.62 7.80
C ASP A 218 0.18 -2.25 8.07
N ASP A 219 -0.66 -2.22 7.04
CA ASP A 219 -2.06 -2.65 7.13
C ASP A 219 -2.23 -4.13 7.47
N HIS A 220 -1.13 -4.92 7.47
CA HIS A 220 -1.17 -6.36 7.70
C HIS A 220 -0.36 -6.83 8.91
N ILE A 221 0.30 -5.94 9.64
CA ILE A 221 1.14 -6.32 10.79
C ILE A 221 0.32 -6.41 12.06
N GLU A 222 -0.61 -5.48 12.26
CA GLU A 222 -1.50 -5.45 13.42
C GLU A 222 -2.93 -5.11 13.02
N TRP A 223 -3.86 -6.00 13.36
CA TRP A 223 -5.29 -5.73 13.26
C TRP A 223 -5.73 -4.96 14.50
N LYS A 224 -6.15 -3.71 14.33
CA LYS A 224 -6.82 -2.96 15.39
C LYS A 224 -8.32 -3.25 15.34
N GLN A 225 -8.86 -3.80 16.43
CA GLN A 225 -10.30 -3.93 16.54
C GLN A 225 -10.93 -2.55 16.74
N ILE A 226 -11.66 -2.04 15.74
CA ILE A 226 -12.36 -0.75 15.81
C ILE A 226 -13.78 -0.88 16.36
N TYR A 227 -14.41 -2.04 16.21
CA TYR A 227 -15.76 -2.29 16.71
C TYR A 227 -15.92 -3.71 17.24
N LYS A 228 -16.73 -3.88 18.27
CA LYS A 228 -17.20 -5.17 18.79
C LYS A 228 -18.65 -5.06 19.22
N GLY A 229 -19.53 -5.75 18.55
CA GLY A 229 -20.97 -5.82 18.86
C GLY A 229 -21.45 -7.23 19.15
N ASN A 230 -22.58 -7.35 19.81
CA ASN A 230 -23.30 -8.60 19.97
C ASN A 230 -24.24 -8.78 18.78
N ILE A 231 -24.11 -9.88 18.08
CA ILE A 231 -24.97 -10.23 16.94
C ILE A 231 -25.99 -11.24 17.42
N SER A 232 -27.27 -10.85 17.44
CA SER A 232 -28.39 -11.78 17.57
C SER A 232 -29.10 -11.84 16.24
N GLY A 233 -28.92 -12.92 15.50
CA GLY A 233 -29.49 -13.07 14.15
C GLY A 233 -28.54 -12.67 13.04
N ARG A 234 -29.10 -12.32 11.86
CA ARG A 234 -28.32 -11.94 10.69
C ARG A 234 -27.88 -10.46 10.74
N LEU A 235 -26.67 -10.23 10.37
CA LEU A 235 -26.05 -8.92 10.20
C LEU A 235 -25.34 -8.90 8.85
N ASP A 236 -25.62 -7.89 8.04
CA ASP A 236 -24.88 -7.57 6.85
C ASP A 236 -24.21 -6.20 7.01
N VAL A 237 -23.09 -6.00 6.31
CA VAL A 237 -22.29 -4.78 6.41
C VAL A 237 -22.12 -4.16 5.04
N ALA A 238 -22.40 -2.86 4.93
CA ALA A 238 -22.05 -2.06 3.76
C ALA A 238 -21.06 -0.97 4.16
N PHE A 239 -20.16 -0.60 3.26
CA PHE A 239 -19.19 0.47 3.44
C PHE A 239 -19.47 1.59 2.44
N ASN A 240 -19.52 2.83 2.92
CA ASN A 240 -19.57 4.03 2.11
C ASN A 240 -18.16 4.63 1.99
N ALA A 241 -17.58 4.56 0.80
CA ALA A 241 -16.24 5.05 0.56
C ALA A 241 -16.14 6.59 0.50
N LEU A 242 -17.26 7.31 0.43
CA LEU A 242 -17.25 8.77 0.33
C LEU A 242 -16.97 9.45 1.68
N ASP A 243 -17.46 8.85 2.77
CA ASP A 243 -17.35 9.39 4.13
C ASP A 243 -16.71 8.39 5.11
N ALA A 244 -16.21 7.24 4.61
CA ALA A 244 -15.62 6.16 5.38
C ALA A 244 -16.53 5.58 6.47
N SER A 245 -17.86 5.64 6.29
CA SER A 245 -18.82 5.07 7.25
C SER A 245 -19.15 3.61 6.96
N PHE A 246 -19.50 2.87 8.00
CA PHE A 246 -19.99 1.49 7.92
C PHE A 246 -21.45 1.43 8.33
N TYR A 247 -22.23 0.69 7.58
CA TYR A 247 -23.64 0.44 7.86
C TYR A 247 -23.81 -1.01 8.30
N LEU A 248 -24.15 -1.22 9.57
CA LEU A 248 -24.50 -2.52 10.10
C LEU A 248 -26.00 -2.72 9.98
N VAL A 249 -26.40 -3.54 9.03
CA VAL A 249 -27.82 -3.74 8.69
C VAL A 249 -28.35 -4.99 9.36
N LYS A 250 -29.33 -4.78 10.23
CA LYS A 250 -30.15 -5.80 10.89
C LYS A 250 -31.59 -5.71 10.35
N PRO A 251 -32.42 -6.73 10.53
CA PRO A 251 -33.83 -6.68 10.02
C PRO A 251 -34.61 -5.47 10.52
N GLU A 252 -34.39 -5.03 11.74
CA GLU A 252 -35.18 -3.97 12.39
C GLU A 252 -34.40 -2.66 12.58
N MET A 253 -33.10 -2.65 12.30
CA MET A 253 -32.24 -1.49 12.61
C MET A 253 -31.05 -1.42 11.67
N VAL A 254 -30.66 -0.20 11.33
CA VAL A 254 -29.40 0.11 10.66
C VAL A 254 -28.57 0.95 11.62
N GLU A 255 -27.44 0.44 12.07
CA GLU A 255 -26.44 1.18 12.85
C GLU A 255 -25.42 1.79 11.87
N VAL A 256 -25.07 3.05 12.07
CA VAL A 256 -24.05 3.75 11.27
C VAL A 256 -22.84 3.97 12.16
N LEU A 257 -21.69 3.49 11.70
CA LEU A 257 -20.41 3.67 12.38
C LEU A 257 -19.52 4.61 11.57
N ASP A 258 -18.76 5.43 12.25
CA ASP A 258 -17.71 6.22 11.62
C ASP A 258 -16.45 5.40 11.34
N GLU A 259 -15.41 6.03 10.81
CA GLU A 259 -14.11 5.43 10.49
C GLU A 259 -13.37 4.85 11.72
N ASN A 260 -13.71 5.30 12.94
CA ASN A 260 -13.14 4.81 14.19
C ASN A 260 -13.92 3.63 14.77
N GLY A 261 -15.10 3.33 14.22
CA GLY A 261 -16.02 2.31 14.71
C GLY A 261 -16.96 2.80 15.80
N ASP A 262 -17.08 4.11 16.00
CA ASP A 262 -18.06 4.69 16.92
C ASP A 262 -19.42 4.75 16.27
N ILE A 263 -20.48 4.35 16.99
CA ILE A 263 -21.87 4.44 16.49
C ILE A 263 -22.28 5.91 16.48
N VAL A 264 -22.52 6.45 15.29
CA VAL A 264 -22.91 7.84 15.07
C VAL A 264 -24.41 7.99 14.82
N ASP A 265 -25.10 6.93 14.38
CA ASP A 265 -26.56 6.92 14.21
C ASP A 265 -27.13 5.52 14.39
N GLU A 266 -28.37 5.44 14.85
CA GLU A 266 -29.19 4.22 14.96
C GLU A 266 -30.56 4.45 14.32
N ILE A 267 -30.76 3.85 13.16
CA ILE A 267 -31.95 4.06 12.34
C ILE A 267 -32.88 2.86 12.49
N LYS A 268 -34.01 3.06 13.19
CA LYS A 268 -35.03 2.03 13.27
C LYS A 268 -35.79 1.87 11.95
N VAL A 269 -35.77 0.67 11.40
CA VAL A 269 -36.50 0.34 10.16
C VAL A 269 -37.99 0.43 10.37
N GLN A 270 -38.70 1.23 9.53
CA GLN A 270 -40.11 1.51 9.64
C GLN A 270 -40.96 0.54 8.79
N GLY A 271 -40.32 -0.31 8.01
CA GLY A 271 -41.02 -1.32 7.20
C GLY A 271 -40.27 -1.72 5.95
N GLY A 272 -40.79 -2.71 5.25
CA GLY A 272 -40.06 -3.43 4.23
C GLY A 272 -39.00 -4.35 4.82
N TYR A 273 -38.22 -4.97 3.98
CA TYR A 273 -37.08 -5.81 4.40
C TYR A 273 -36.00 -5.85 3.28
N PRO A 274 -34.74 -5.99 3.62
CA PRO A 274 -33.68 -6.23 2.65
C PRO A 274 -33.78 -7.66 2.11
N ALA A 275 -33.19 -7.91 0.95
CA ALA A 275 -32.86 -9.25 0.51
C ALA A 275 -31.74 -9.76 1.40
N MET A 276 -32.00 -10.63 2.35
CA MET A 276 -31.04 -11.10 3.36
C MET A 276 -31.05 -12.63 3.48
N GLU A 277 -31.04 -13.34 2.36
CA GLU A 277 -30.82 -14.77 2.36
C GLU A 277 -29.32 -15.10 2.24
N PHE A 278 -28.97 -16.36 2.32
CA PHE A 278 -27.56 -16.78 2.40
C PHE A 278 -26.69 -16.33 1.22
N THR A 279 -27.30 -16.11 0.06
CA THR A 279 -26.60 -15.65 -1.16
C THR A 279 -26.80 -14.17 -1.46
N ASP A 280 -27.48 -13.47 -0.60
CA ASP A 280 -27.83 -12.08 -0.81
C ASP A 280 -26.68 -11.18 -0.37
N HIS A 281 -26.59 -10.03 -0.98
CA HIS A 281 -25.52 -9.08 -0.73
C HIS A 281 -26.07 -7.70 -0.41
N LEU A 282 -25.35 -7.02 0.46
CA LEU A 282 -25.59 -5.63 0.81
C LEU A 282 -24.47 -4.75 0.26
N MET A 283 -24.80 -3.55 -0.20
CA MET A 283 -23.84 -2.54 -0.61
C MET A 283 -24.42 -1.14 -0.41
N TYR A 284 -23.54 -0.15 -0.43
CA TYR A 284 -23.89 1.24 -0.44
C TYR A 284 -23.85 1.79 -1.87
N ASP A 285 -24.98 2.35 -2.32
CA ASP A 285 -25.06 3.06 -3.59
C ASP A 285 -24.68 4.53 -3.36
N THR A 286 -23.45 4.88 -3.72
CA THR A 286 -22.90 6.23 -3.53
C THR A 286 -23.54 7.27 -4.47
N LEU A 287 -24.12 6.86 -5.59
CA LEU A 287 -24.79 7.76 -6.53
C LEU A 287 -26.12 8.27 -5.99
N SER A 288 -26.89 7.36 -5.41
CA SER A 288 -28.24 7.67 -4.92
C SER A 288 -28.31 7.82 -3.40
N ASN A 289 -27.17 7.76 -2.72
CA ASN A 289 -27.06 7.88 -1.26
C ASN A 289 -28.04 6.95 -0.52
N ARG A 290 -27.96 5.65 -0.77
CA ARG A 290 -28.87 4.64 -0.20
C ARG A 290 -28.19 3.28 -0.03
N LEU A 291 -28.74 2.46 0.88
CA LEU A 291 -28.36 1.05 0.93
C LEU A 291 -29.13 0.26 -0.12
N LEU A 292 -28.45 -0.73 -0.67
CA LEU A 292 -28.97 -1.61 -1.69
C LEU A 292 -28.68 -3.06 -1.28
N SER A 293 -29.71 -3.87 -1.25
CA SER A 293 -29.63 -5.31 -1.03
C SER A 293 -30.18 -6.04 -2.24
N TYR A 294 -29.49 -7.09 -2.71
CA TYR A 294 -29.87 -7.82 -3.90
C TYR A 294 -29.64 -9.32 -3.77
N SER A 295 -30.39 -10.09 -4.53
CA SER A 295 -30.23 -11.52 -4.73
C SER A 295 -30.21 -11.86 -6.21
N LEU A 296 -29.08 -12.36 -6.74
CA LEU A 296 -29.01 -12.81 -8.12
C LEU A 296 -29.85 -14.05 -8.36
N SER A 297 -29.91 -14.96 -7.39
CA SER A 297 -30.72 -16.18 -7.49
C SER A 297 -32.20 -15.91 -7.57
N GLN A 298 -32.68 -14.93 -6.80
CA GLN A 298 -34.09 -14.57 -6.73
C GLN A 298 -34.46 -13.41 -7.67
N LYS A 299 -33.48 -12.87 -8.40
CA LYS A 299 -33.63 -11.73 -9.30
C LYS A 299 -34.36 -10.56 -8.65
N CYS A 300 -34.02 -10.27 -7.40
CA CYS A 300 -34.67 -9.20 -6.66
C CYS A 300 -33.67 -8.19 -6.11
N VAL A 301 -34.11 -6.95 -6.02
CA VAL A 301 -33.35 -5.80 -5.46
C VAL A 301 -34.24 -5.08 -4.47
N SER A 302 -33.69 -4.65 -3.36
CA SER A 302 -34.36 -3.84 -2.35
C SER A 302 -33.48 -2.64 -1.99
N PHE A 303 -34.10 -1.47 -1.94
CA PHE A 303 -33.44 -0.21 -1.61
C PHE A 303 -33.90 0.29 -0.25
N PHE A 304 -33.00 0.79 0.56
CA PHE A 304 -33.32 1.47 1.81
C PHE A 304 -33.26 2.99 1.60
N SER A 305 -34.39 3.63 1.88
CA SER A 305 -34.48 5.09 1.88
C SER A 305 -34.22 5.62 3.29
N PHE A 306 -33.20 6.45 3.47
CA PHE A 306 -32.89 7.11 4.73
C PHE A 306 -33.98 8.11 5.15
N ASP A 307 -34.66 8.76 4.19
CA ASP A 307 -35.74 9.71 4.47
C ASP A 307 -36.95 9.03 5.08
N THR A 308 -37.38 7.93 4.49
CA THR A 308 -38.58 7.19 4.94
C THR A 308 -38.26 6.09 5.95
N LYS A 309 -36.99 5.76 6.13
CA LYS A 309 -36.48 4.66 6.97
C LYS A 309 -37.09 3.30 6.60
N ARG A 310 -37.31 3.08 5.33
CA ARG A 310 -38.00 1.89 4.81
C ARG A 310 -37.20 1.23 3.70
N TRP A 311 -37.27 -0.10 3.68
CA TRP A 311 -36.89 -0.89 2.51
C TRP A 311 -37.98 -0.91 1.48
N SER A 312 -37.64 -0.87 0.19
CA SER A 312 -38.56 -1.22 -0.87
C SER A 312 -38.93 -2.71 -0.77
N LEU A 313 -40.14 -3.05 -1.15
CA LEU A 313 -40.55 -4.46 -1.20
C LEU A 313 -39.85 -5.10 -2.41
N ALA A 314 -39.05 -6.11 -2.16
CA ALA A 314 -38.49 -6.95 -3.22
C ALA A 314 -39.50 -8.11 -3.49
N GLU A 315 -39.95 -8.24 -4.72
CA GLU A 315 -40.63 -9.45 -5.16
C GLU A 315 -39.59 -10.57 -5.24
N ARG A 316 -39.83 -11.65 -4.50
CA ARG A 316 -38.94 -12.80 -4.46
C ARG A 316 -39.48 -13.91 -5.33
N HIS A 317 -38.70 -14.37 -6.25
CA HIS A 317 -38.94 -15.61 -6.98
C HIS A 317 -38.31 -16.75 -6.19
N ILE A 318 -39.06 -17.83 -5.96
CA ILE A 318 -38.54 -19.02 -5.28
C ILE A 318 -37.68 -19.77 -6.31
N GLU A 319 -36.39 -19.46 -6.34
CA GLU A 319 -35.38 -20.21 -7.09
C GLU A 319 -34.34 -20.80 -6.11
N GLU A 320 -33.72 -21.89 -6.53
CA GLU A 320 -32.68 -22.50 -5.72
C GLU A 320 -31.43 -21.58 -5.62
N PRO A 321 -30.72 -21.54 -4.48
CA PRO A 321 -29.58 -20.69 -4.31
C PRO A 321 -28.44 -21.00 -5.30
N ASN A 322 -28.14 -20.05 -6.14
CA ASN A 322 -27.05 -20.04 -7.09
C ASN A 322 -26.16 -18.82 -6.83
N TYR A 323 -25.07 -18.71 -7.55
CA TYR A 323 -24.22 -17.53 -7.61
C TYR A 323 -23.52 -17.13 -6.29
N TYR A 324 -23.23 -18.10 -5.41
CA TYR A 324 -22.36 -17.87 -4.25
C TYR A 324 -21.01 -17.32 -4.72
N ASN A 325 -20.47 -16.33 -4.02
CA ASN A 325 -19.16 -15.73 -4.31
C ASN A 325 -19.00 -15.30 -5.78
N HIS A 326 -20.05 -14.74 -6.38
CA HIS A 326 -19.95 -14.08 -7.67
C HIS A 326 -19.08 -12.83 -7.57
N ALA A 327 -18.42 -12.49 -8.67
CA ALA A 327 -17.68 -11.24 -8.79
C ALA A 327 -18.61 -10.07 -9.09
N ARG A 328 -18.26 -8.85 -8.66
CA ARG A 328 -19.05 -7.65 -8.93
C ARG A 328 -18.16 -6.44 -9.19
N THR A 329 -18.62 -5.53 -10.04
CA THR A 329 -18.01 -4.24 -10.28
C THR A 329 -19.06 -3.19 -10.60
N PHE A 330 -18.74 -1.93 -10.30
CA PHE A 330 -19.57 -0.79 -10.66
C PHE A 330 -19.00 -0.11 -11.91
N ASN A 331 -19.87 0.22 -12.85
CA ASN A 331 -19.56 1.05 -14.01
C ASN A 331 -20.27 2.40 -13.88
N SER A 332 -19.48 3.45 -13.70
CA SER A 332 -20.00 4.81 -13.57
C SER A 332 -20.54 5.40 -14.88
N ALA A 333 -20.11 4.86 -16.02
CA ALA A 333 -20.50 5.37 -17.34
C ALA A 333 -22.00 5.11 -17.65
N ASP A 334 -22.54 3.98 -17.18
CA ASP A 334 -23.93 3.59 -17.37
C ASP A 334 -24.71 3.42 -16.06
N SER A 335 -24.11 3.82 -14.93
CA SER A 335 -24.72 3.72 -13.60
C SER A 335 -25.21 2.31 -13.25
N SER A 336 -24.46 1.29 -13.65
CA SER A 336 -24.84 -0.11 -13.47
C SER A 336 -23.81 -0.90 -12.69
N PHE A 337 -24.29 -1.91 -11.95
CA PHE A 337 -23.44 -2.99 -11.44
C PHE A 337 -23.46 -4.15 -12.42
N TYR A 338 -22.28 -4.76 -12.57
CA TYR A 338 -22.09 -6.01 -13.30
C TYR A 338 -21.68 -7.12 -12.35
N PHE A 339 -22.26 -8.31 -12.54
CA PHE A 339 -22.01 -9.48 -11.71
C PHE A 339 -21.65 -10.66 -12.62
N PHE A 340 -20.62 -11.41 -12.27
CA PHE A 340 -20.18 -12.51 -13.09
C PHE A 340 -19.91 -13.77 -12.28
N GLY A 341 -20.34 -14.91 -12.81
CA GLY A 341 -20.03 -16.23 -12.31
C GLY A 341 -20.67 -16.56 -10.98
N GLY A 342 -19.95 -17.26 -10.14
CA GLY A 342 -20.43 -17.77 -8.85
C GLY A 342 -20.55 -19.28 -8.83
N TYR A 343 -21.00 -19.82 -7.69
CA TYR A 343 -21.18 -21.25 -7.47
C TYR A 343 -22.60 -21.55 -6.99
N GLY A 344 -23.16 -22.64 -7.45
CA GLY A 344 -24.45 -23.13 -6.99
C GLY A 344 -24.86 -24.40 -7.72
N PHE A 345 -25.73 -25.21 -7.14
CA PHE A 345 -26.10 -26.52 -7.70
C PHE A 345 -24.89 -27.40 -8.03
N TYR A 346 -23.89 -27.40 -7.16
CA TYR A 346 -22.65 -28.18 -7.33
C TYR A 346 -21.87 -27.89 -8.61
N ARG A 347 -22.04 -26.69 -9.19
CA ARG A 347 -21.32 -26.26 -10.39
C ARG A 347 -20.94 -24.78 -10.31
N TYR A 348 -19.92 -24.42 -11.06
CA TYR A 348 -19.52 -23.05 -11.32
C TYR A 348 -20.45 -22.46 -12.38
N GLN A 349 -20.69 -21.17 -12.26
CA GLN A 349 -21.52 -20.41 -13.19
C GLN A 349 -20.64 -19.51 -14.05
N ASN A 350 -21.16 -19.14 -15.24
CA ASN A 350 -20.55 -18.16 -16.13
C ASN A 350 -21.56 -17.11 -16.61
N ASP A 351 -22.65 -16.98 -15.89
CA ASP A 351 -23.66 -15.99 -16.21
C ASP A 351 -23.15 -14.59 -15.89
N LEU A 352 -23.51 -13.63 -16.75
CA LEU A 352 -23.28 -12.21 -16.57
C LEU A 352 -24.61 -11.51 -16.32
N PHE A 353 -24.69 -10.74 -15.24
CA PHE A 353 -25.85 -9.93 -14.91
C PHE A 353 -25.49 -8.46 -14.90
N ARG A 354 -26.46 -7.63 -15.26
CA ARG A 354 -26.39 -6.17 -15.12
C ARG A 354 -27.54 -5.72 -14.23
N MET A 355 -27.26 -4.81 -13.33
CA MET A 355 -28.24 -4.13 -12.51
C MET A 355 -28.16 -2.63 -12.75
N ASP A 356 -29.19 -2.07 -13.30
CA ASP A 356 -29.35 -0.63 -13.47
C ASP A 356 -29.72 0.01 -12.11
N LEU A 357 -28.84 0.89 -11.59
CA LEU A 357 -29.11 1.53 -10.30
C LEU A 357 -30.24 2.55 -10.33
N THR A 358 -30.61 3.07 -11.48
CA THR A 358 -31.69 4.05 -11.60
C THR A 358 -33.03 3.39 -11.46
N THR A 359 -33.22 2.25 -12.16
CA THR A 359 -34.49 1.52 -12.19
C THR A 359 -34.55 0.39 -11.16
N GLY A 360 -33.40 -0.15 -10.75
CA GLY A 360 -33.32 -1.38 -9.96
C GLY A 360 -33.54 -2.65 -10.78
N GLU A 361 -33.59 -2.54 -12.10
CA GLU A 361 -33.77 -3.69 -12.98
C GLU A 361 -32.51 -4.56 -12.98
N LEU A 362 -32.71 -5.86 -12.72
CA LEU A 362 -31.66 -6.87 -12.73
C LEU A 362 -31.91 -7.84 -13.88
N GLU A 363 -31.05 -7.81 -14.87
CA GLU A 363 -31.14 -8.63 -16.07
C GLU A 363 -29.91 -9.52 -16.27
N LYS A 364 -30.12 -10.69 -16.87
CA LYS A 364 -29.03 -11.50 -17.38
C LYS A 364 -28.74 -11.06 -18.80
N ILE A 365 -27.46 -10.81 -19.09
CA ILE A 365 -27.03 -10.35 -20.40
C ILE A 365 -26.21 -11.41 -21.11
N ASP A 366 -26.36 -11.50 -22.41
CA ASP A 366 -25.53 -12.31 -23.28
C ASP A 366 -24.21 -11.57 -23.57
N TYR A 367 -23.11 -12.30 -23.66
CA TYR A 367 -21.79 -11.74 -23.89
C TYR A 367 -20.90 -12.66 -24.73
N GLU A 368 -19.93 -12.10 -25.42
CA GLU A 368 -18.91 -12.84 -26.17
C GLU A 368 -17.52 -12.23 -25.96
N PRO A 369 -16.44 -13.05 -25.95
CA PRO A 369 -16.46 -14.52 -26.02
C PRO A 369 -16.97 -15.15 -24.73
N LEU A 370 -17.59 -16.33 -24.83
CA LEU A 370 -18.10 -17.06 -23.66
C LEU A 370 -16.93 -17.48 -22.77
N LEU A 371 -16.92 -17.01 -21.51
CA LEU A 371 -15.89 -17.32 -20.53
C LEU A 371 -16.19 -18.66 -19.82
N ASN A 372 -15.14 -19.33 -19.37
CA ASN A 372 -15.30 -20.52 -18.55
C ASN A 372 -16.00 -20.20 -17.23
N PRO A 373 -16.88 -21.10 -16.74
CA PRO A 373 -17.51 -20.94 -15.43
C PRO A 373 -16.48 -20.82 -14.31
N ARG A 374 -16.69 -19.89 -13.36
CA ARG A 374 -15.79 -19.63 -12.23
C ARG A 374 -16.48 -18.98 -11.05
N TYR A 375 -15.88 -19.07 -9.87
CA TYR A 375 -16.33 -18.37 -8.67
C TYR A 375 -15.15 -17.71 -7.96
N SER A 376 -15.43 -16.76 -7.06
CA SER A 376 -14.42 -15.96 -6.38
C SER A 376 -13.42 -15.27 -7.33
N SER A 377 -13.87 -14.97 -8.56
CA SER A 377 -13.11 -14.15 -9.51
C SER A 377 -13.20 -12.67 -9.13
N ALA A 378 -12.29 -11.86 -9.67
CA ALA A 378 -12.40 -10.41 -9.67
C ALA A 378 -12.86 -9.94 -11.04
N ILE A 379 -13.67 -8.87 -11.08
CA ILE A 379 -14.06 -8.21 -12.33
C ILE A 379 -13.86 -6.71 -12.23
N THR A 380 -13.59 -6.07 -13.35
CA THR A 380 -13.52 -4.63 -13.48
C THR A 380 -13.95 -4.19 -14.87
N VAL A 381 -14.41 -2.94 -14.99
CA VAL A 381 -14.71 -2.30 -16.26
C VAL A 381 -13.60 -1.31 -16.60
N VAL A 382 -13.11 -1.35 -17.84
CA VAL A 382 -12.16 -0.40 -18.38
C VAL A 382 -12.64 0.05 -19.75
N GLY A 383 -13.08 1.29 -19.87
CA GLY A 383 -13.77 1.76 -21.08
C GLY A 383 -15.09 0.99 -21.26
N ASP A 384 -15.27 0.38 -22.43
CA ASP A 384 -16.45 -0.41 -22.78
C ASP A 384 -16.24 -1.93 -22.59
N GLU A 385 -15.12 -2.33 -22.00
CA GLU A 385 -14.77 -3.74 -21.82
C GLU A 385 -14.83 -4.18 -20.37
N LEU A 386 -15.32 -5.39 -20.13
CA LEU A 386 -15.37 -6.03 -18.82
C LEU A 386 -14.26 -7.08 -18.74
N PHE A 387 -13.36 -6.91 -17.78
CA PHE A 387 -12.25 -7.83 -17.51
C PHE A 387 -12.58 -8.75 -16.36
N VAL A 388 -12.35 -10.05 -16.55
CA VAL A 388 -12.54 -11.09 -15.52
C VAL A 388 -11.19 -11.74 -15.22
N LEU A 389 -10.79 -11.74 -13.94
CA LEU A 389 -9.49 -12.21 -13.48
C LEU A 389 -9.63 -13.30 -12.42
N GLY A 390 -8.88 -14.38 -12.55
CA GLY A 390 -8.86 -15.47 -11.58
C GLY A 390 -10.17 -16.25 -11.48
N GLY A 391 -10.38 -16.90 -10.36
CA GLY A 391 -11.55 -17.73 -10.07
C GLY A 391 -11.34 -19.21 -10.28
#